data_da259363a3a19b062dcfef253d389854
#
_entry.id   da259363a3a19b062dcfef253d389854
#
_cell.length_a   1.000
_cell.length_b   1.000
_cell.length_c   1.000
_cell.angle_alpha   90.00
_cell.angle_beta   90.00
_cell.angle_gamma   90.00
#
_symmetry.space_group_name_H-M   'P 1'
#
loop_
_entity.id
_entity.type
_entity.pdbx_description
1 polymer ?
#
loop_
_entity_poly.entity_id
_entity_poly.type
_entity_poly.pdbx_seq_one_letter_code
_entity_poly.pdbx_strand_id
1 'polypeptide(L)'
;MSAPEHAAGLDGVAATRPRVEALTRPHRLRPGARVAVVAPSGPVPEERLRAGLDILRGWDLDPVVAPHVLDTHPTLGHLAGADRARARDLTEAWCDPAVSAVICARGGFGAQRMVDIVDWRAIREAGPKVFVGYSDITALHEAFALRAGYATLHGPMVAAGTFLSDPRTQESLRATLFEPESVRTLGLEMARALAPGRARGVTLGGCVSLFTADLGTPYGRPSARGGLLLLEDVGEEPYRLDRVLTQLLRSGRLDGVAGIGLGSWAECGPYEEVRAVLLDRLGGLGVPVVEEMGFGHSETALTMPLGVSGVLDAERGTLTLDVPALR
;
A
#
# COMPACT_ATOMS: atom_id res chain seq x y z
N MET A 1 -14.19 -42.09 -6.79
CA MET A 1 -14.03 -41.66 -5.40
C MET A 1 -14.56 -40.23 -5.34
N SER A 2 -15.65 -40.04 -4.60
CA SER A 2 -16.46 -38.82 -4.54
C SER A 2 -15.67 -37.67 -3.84
N ALA A 3 -15.75 -36.49 -4.39
CA ALA A 3 -15.25 -35.24 -3.77
C ALA A 3 -16.02 -34.97 -2.44
N PRO A 4 -15.39 -34.41 -1.42
CA PRO A 4 -16.06 -34.10 -0.17
C PRO A 4 -17.01 -32.90 -0.32
N GLU A 5 -18.27 -33.09 0.02
CA GLU A 5 -19.30 -32.08 0.24
C GLU A 5 -18.95 -31.23 1.48
N HIS A 6 -18.23 -30.13 1.31
CA HIS A 6 -17.97 -29.16 2.40
C HIS A 6 -18.08 -27.68 1.96
N ALA A 7 -18.89 -27.39 0.93
CA ALA A 7 -19.07 -26.04 0.41
C ALA A 7 -20.41 -25.35 0.77
N ALA A 8 -21.31 -25.99 1.52
CA ALA A 8 -22.71 -25.51 1.64
C ALA A 8 -22.99 -24.53 2.80
N GLY A 9 -22.00 -24.03 3.53
CA GLY A 9 -22.22 -23.21 4.74
C GLY A 9 -21.73 -21.76 4.71
N LEU A 10 -20.96 -21.33 3.68
CA LEU A 10 -20.28 -20.03 3.68
C LEU A 10 -20.90 -18.98 2.74
N ASP A 11 -21.73 -19.36 1.80
CA ASP A 11 -22.29 -18.45 0.79
C ASP A 11 -23.18 -17.35 1.39
N GLY A 12 -23.88 -17.63 2.48
CA GLY A 12 -24.72 -16.65 3.16
C GLY A 12 -23.96 -15.57 3.93
N VAL A 13 -22.75 -15.86 4.41
CA VAL A 13 -21.93 -14.92 5.19
C VAL A 13 -21.21 -13.95 4.26
N ALA A 14 -20.75 -14.39 3.10
CA ALA A 14 -20.08 -13.55 2.13
C ALA A 14 -21.00 -12.44 1.58
N ALA A 15 -22.28 -12.72 1.40
CA ALA A 15 -23.27 -11.77 0.89
C ALA A 15 -23.56 -10.58 1.83
N THR A 16 -23.29 -10.72 3.13
CA THR A 16 -23.56 -9.70 4.16
C THR A 16 -22.37 -8.78 4.45
N ARG A 17 -21.17 -9.10 3.93
CA ARG A 17 -19.97 -8.28 4.19
C ARG A 17 -20.02 -6.98 3.40
N PRO A 18 -19.61 -5.83 4.00
CA PRO A 18 -19.63 -4.54 3.32
C PRO A 18 -18.69 -4.54 2.11
N ARG A 19 -19.11 -3.84 1.06
CA ARG A 19 -18.24 -3.62 -0.12
C ARG A 19 -17.17 -2.58 0.20
N VAL A 20 -16.03 -2.71 -0.46
CA VAL A 20 -15.02 -1.66 -0.49
C VAL A 20 -15.57 -0.49 -1.31
N GLU A 21 -15.57 0.69 -0.71
CA GLU A 21 -16.04 1.93 -1.33
C GLU A 21 -14.87 2.85 -1.67
N ALA A 22 -15.03 3.70 -2.69
CA ALA A 22 -14.04 4.71 -3.04
C ALA A 22 -13.90 5.72 -1.90
N LEU A 23 -12.66 6.07 -1.60
CA LEU A 23 -12.30 6.95 -0.50
C LEU A 23 -12.17 8.41 -0.97
N THR A 24 -12.15 9.34 -0.02
CA THR A 24 -11.92 10.74 -0.30
C THR A 24 -10.48 10.96 -0.77
N ARG A 25 -10.32 11.44 -2.00
CA ARG A 25 -9.01 11.73 -2.59
C ARG A 25 -8.49 13.09 -2.09
N PRO A 26 -7.20 13.19 -1.72
CA PRO A 26 -6.60 14.48 -1.41
C PRO A 26 -6.36 15.33 -2.66
N HIS A 27 -6.03 16.61 -2.47
CA HIS A 27 -5.62 17.47 -3.57
C HIS A 27 -4.20 17.15 -4.03
N ARG A 28 -3.93 17.35 -5.34
CA ARG A 28 -2.58 17.28 -5.89
C ARG A 28 -1.67 18.34 -5.24
N LEU A 29 -0.39 18.09 -5.28
CA LEU A 29 0.59 19.06 -4.82
C LEU A 29 0.79 20.16 -5.88
N ARG A 30 1.33 21.27 -5.41
CA ARG A 30 1.76 22.41 -6.25
C ARG A 30 3.22 22.72 -5.92
N PRO A 31 3.97 23.36 -6.83
CA PRO A 31 5.26 23.90 -6.51
C PRO A 31 5.22 24.75 -5.23
N GLY A 32 6.24 24.62 -4.39
CA GLY A 32 6.30 25.26 -3.07
C GLY A 32 5.49 24.56 -1.97
N ALA A 33 4.78 23.47 -2.27
CA ALA A 33 3.99 22.77 -1.27
C ALA A 33 4.86 22.17 -0.16
N ARG A 34 4.48 22.41 1.11
CA ARG A 34 5.14 21.80 2.27
C ARG A 34 4.77 20.34 2.40
N VAL A 35 5.78 19.48 2.52
CA VAL A 35 5.64 18.05 2.73
C VAL A 35 6.36 17.62 4.00
N ALA A 36 5.63 16.98 4.92
CA ALA A 36 6.23 16.45 6.13
C ALA A 36 6.80 15.06 5.89
N VAL A 37 7.99 14.79 6.42
CA VAL A 37 8.63 13.47 6.38
C VAL A 37 8.58 12.87 7.78
N VAL A 38 8.01 11.66 7.91
CA VAL A 38 7.83 10.94 9.18
C VAL A 38 8.47 9.55 9.11
N ALA A 39 8.87 8.98 10.25
CA ALA A 39 9.41 7.63 10.34
C ALA A 39 8.55 6.73 11.22
N PRO A 40 7.40 6.22 10.74
CA PRO A 40 6.47 5.46 11.58
C PRO A 40 6.92 4.03 11.88
N SER A 41 7.99 3.56 11.26
CA SER A 41 8.45 2.16 11.28
C SER A 41 9.89 2.02 11.76
N GLY A 42 10.80 1.64 10.89
CA GLY A 42 12.21 1.36 11.20
C GLY A 42 13.10 2.60 11.16
N PRO A 43 14.31 2.51 11.76
CA PRO A 43 15.29 3.61 11.79
C PRO A 43 15.71 4.05 10.39
N VAL A 44 15.93 5.34 10.24
CA VAL A 44 16.22 5.97 8.94
C VAL A 44 17.71 6.30 8.85
N PRO A 45 18.45 5.79 7.85
CA PRO A 45 19.81 6.21 7.59
C PRO A 45 19.87 7.70 7.18
N GLU A 46 20.57 8.53 7.93
CA GLU A 46 20.59 9.98 7.75
C GLU A 46 21.04 10.41 6.35
N GLU A 47 22.08 9.74 5.80
CA GLU A 47 22.57 10.06 4.46
C GLU A 47 21.52 9.80 3.38
N ARG A 48 20.78 8.68 3.48
CA ARG A 48 19.68 8.36 2.56
C ARG A 48 18.54 9.34 2.70
N LEU A 49 18.19 9.72 3.93
CA LEU A 49 17.17 10.74 4.19
C LEU A 49 17.57 12.05 3.49
N ARG A 50 18.80 12.52 3.70
CA ARG A 50 19.30 13.76 3.09
C ARG A 50 19.21 13.71 1.57
N ALA A 51 19.66 12.63 0.94
CA ALA A 51 19.59 12.47 -0.50
C ALA A 51 18.13 12.49 -1.02
N GLY A 52 17.20 11.83 -0.33
CA GLY A 52 15.78 11.85 -0.71
C GLY A 52 15.14 13.23 -0.51
N LEU A 53 15.50 13.96 0.53
CA LEU A 53 15.04 15.35 0.72
C LEU A 53 15.51 16.26 -0.41
N ASP A 54 16.73 16.06 -0.93
CA ASP A 54 17.25 16.83 -2.06
C ASP A 54 16.48 16.54 -3.36
N ILE A 55 16.04 15.30 -3.58
CA ILE A 55 15.14 14.95 -4.70
C ILE A 55 13.81 15.72 -4.56
N LEU A 56 13.19 15.71 -3.36
CA LEU A 56 11.94 16.44 -3.14
C LEU A 56 12.10 17.95 -3.34
N ARG A 57 13.20 18.54 -2.89
CA ARG A 57 13.54 19.96 -3.16
C ARG A 57 13.73 20.22 -4.65
N GLY A 58 14.34 19.28 -5.37
CA GLY A 58 14.47 19.32 -6.83
C GLY A 58 13.14 19.33 -7.58
N TRP A 59 12.06 18.89 -6.94
CA TRP A 59 10.69 18.98 -7.45
C TRP A 59 9.96 20.26 -6.99
N ASP A 60 10.69 21.23 -6.45
CA ASP A 60 10.14 22.48 -5.88
C ASP A 60 9.15 22.22 -4.72
N LEU A 61 9.42 21.22 -3.87
CA LEU A 61 8.71 20.99 -2.62
C LEU A 61 9.50 21.56 -1.44
N ASP A 62 8.80 21.91 -0.35
CA ASP A 62 9.37 22.30 0.95
C ASP A 62 9.30 21.13 1.94
N PRO A 63 10.30 20.19 1.93
CA PRO A 63 10.28 19.07 2.84
C PRO A 63 10.70 19.49 4.26
N VAL A 64 9.84 19.18 5.24
CA VAL A 64 10.11 19.35 6.66
C VAL A 64 10.19 17.98 7.33
N VAL A 65 11.24 17.77 8.12
CA VAL A 65 11.47 16.50 8.81
C VAL A 65 10.88 16.57 10.21
N ALA A 66 10.04 15.58 10.56
CA ALA A 66 9.46 15.52 11.89
C ALA A 66 10.53 15.27 12.96
N PRO A 67 10.31 15.68 14.22
CA PRO A 67 11.33 15.71 15.27
C PRO A 67 12.03 14.38 15.53
N HIS A 68 11.33 13.25 15.40
CA HIS A 68 11.84 11.92 15.80
C HIS A 68 12.24 11.02 14.61
N VAL A 69 12.36 11.55 13.39
CA VAL A 69 12.66 10.76 12.17
C VAL A 69 13.99 10.02 12.26
N LEU A 70 14.99 10.59 12.91
CA LEU A 70 16.33 10.00 13.07
C LEU A 70 16.49 9.24 14.39
N ASP A 71 15.44 9.11 15.19
CA ASP A 71 15.50 8.36 16.44
C ASP A 71 15.69 6.85 16.16
N THR A 72 16.36 6.20 17.11
CA THR A 72 16.42 4.75 17.20
C THR A 72 16.00 4.34 18.62
N HIS A 73 15.14 3.33 18.71
CA HIS A 73 14.70 2.85 20.03
C HIS A 73 15.89 2.27 20.80
N PRO A 74 16.11 2.63 22.07
CA PRO A 74 17.33 2.33 22.80
C PRO A 74 17.59 0.82 23.01
N THR A 75 16.52 0.00 23.00
CA THR A 75 16.63 -1.46 23.21
C THR A 75 16.12 -2.27 22.02
N LEU A 76 15.24 -1.72 21.19
CA LEU A 76 14.63 -2.37 20.03
C LEU A 76 15.13 -1.69 18.76
N GLY A 77 16.39 -1.92 18.41
CA GLY A 77 17.09 -1.22 17.32
C GLY A 77 16.45 -1.31 15.93
N HIS A 78 15.40 -2.11 15.76
CA HIS A 78 14.59 -2.18 14.54
C HIS A 78 13.45 -1.13 14.49
N LEU A 79 13.26 -0.31 15.55
CA LEU A 79 12.22 0.74 15.62
C LEU A 79 12.84 2.14 15.53
N ALA A 80 12.18 3.04 14.81
CA ALA A 80 12.51 4.46 14.76
C ALA A 80 12.03 5.19 16.02
N GLY A 81 12.63 4.88 17.17
CA GLY A 81 12.26 5.47 18.45
C GLY A 81 10.99 4.89 19.10
N ALA A 82 10.47 5.60 20.08
CA ALA A 82 9.31 5.17 20.85
C ALA A 82 8.00 5.24 20.05
N ASP A 83 7.10 4.28 20.25
CA ASP A 83 5.80 4.21 19.58
C ASP A 83 4.99 5.52 19.69
N ARG A 84 4.98 6.14 20.88
CA ARG A 84 4.29 7.43 21.13
C ARG A 84 4.91 8.61 20.38
N ALA A 85 6.23 8.64 20.20
CA ALA A 85 6.92 9.68 19.46
C ALA A 85 6.57 9.60 17.97
N ARG A 86 6.62 8.40 17.40
CA ARG A 86 6.27 8.14 16.00
C ARG A 86 4.79 8.46 15.69
N ALA A 87 3.87 8.08 16.60
CA ALA A 87 2.44 8.40 16.48
C ALA A 87 2.18 9.90 16.57
N ARG A 88 2.89 10.61 17.45
CA ARG A 88 2.80 12.06 17.58
C ARG A 88 3.30 12.76 16.32
N ASP A 89 4.46 12.38 15.81
CA ASP A 89 5.01 12.97 14.60
C ASP A 89 4.02 12.84 13.41
N LEU A 90 3.40 11.67 13.23
CA LEU A 90 2.38 11.47 12.20
C LEU A 90 1.15 12.38 12.45
N THR A 91 0.64 12.43 13.68
CA THR A 91 -0.55 13.21 14.01
C THR A 91 -0.30 14.71 13.84
N GLU A 92 0.81 15.23 14.38
CA GLU A 92 1.17 16.66 14.30
C GLU A 92 1.43 17.08 12.83
N ALA A 93 2.18 16.28 12.07
CA ALA A 93 2.41 16.52 10.65
C ALA A 93 1.10 16.55 9.85
N TRP A 94 0.17 15.64 10.16
CA TRP A 94 -1.12 15.62 9.47
C TRP A 94 -2.01 16.78 9.85
N CYS A 95 -2.02 17.20 11.10
CA CYS A 95 -2.87 18.28 11.62
C CYS A 95 -2.32 19.68 11.33
N ASP A 96 -1.04 19.82 10.95
CA ASP A 96 -0.48 21.13 10.56
C ASP A 96 -1.13 21.61 9.25
N PRO A 97 -1.88 22.76 9.27
CA PRO A 97 -2.54 23.27 8.07
C PRO A 97 -1.59 23.70 6.96
N ALA A 98 -0.32 23.96 7.27
CA ALA A 98 0.69 24.30 6.29
C ALA A 98 1.21 23.09 5.50
N VAL A 99 1.00 21.86 6.00
CA VAL A 99 1.44 20.61 5.38
C VAL A 99 0.39 20.11 4.39
N SER A 100 0.81 19.86 3.15
CA SER A 100 -0.04 19.34 2.06
C SER A 100 0.09 17.82 1.88
N ALA A 101 1.24 17.24 2.27
CA ALA A 101 1.51 15.81 2.17
C ALA A 101 2.33 15.32 3.37
N VAL A 102 2.13 14.04 3.70
CA VAL A 102 2.99 13.28 4.62
C VAL A 102 3.60 12.12 3.85
N ILE A 103 4.93 12.08 3.76
CA ILE A 103 5.68 11.04 3.07
C ILE A 103 6.50 10.27 4.11
N CYS A 104 6.36 8.95 4.14
CA CYS A 104 7.15 8.12 5.05
C CYS A 104 8.62 8.10 4.62
N ALA A 105 9.54 8.17 5.58
CA ALA A 105 10.97 8.11 5.32
C ALA A 105 11.41 6.70 4.94
N ARG A 106 10.88 5.69 5.65
CA ARG A 106 11.22 4.28 5.49
C ARG A 106 10.12 3.38 6.06
N GLY A 107 10.02 2.15 5.53
CA GLY A 107 9.32 1.03 6.14
C GLY A 107 10.16 0.28 7.17
N GLY A 108 10.04 -1.01 7.22
CA GLY A 108 10.72 -1.89 8.18
C GLY A 108 9.72 -2.58 9.09
N PHE A 109 9.66 -2.20 10.36
CA PHE A 109 8.71 -2.74 11.32
C PHE A 109 8.32 -1.66 12.34
N GLY A 110 7.04 -1.63 12.75
CA GLY A 110 6.61 -0.82 13.87
C GLY A 110 5.32 -0.01 13.65
N ALA A 111 4.81 0.12 12.42
CA ALA A 111 3.58 0.85 12.15
C ALA A 111 2.38 0.26 12.92
N GLN A 112 2.24 -1.07 12.96
CA GLN A 112 1.18 -1.73 13.72
C GLN A 112 1.25 -1.49 15.23
N ARG A 113 2.44 -1.20 15.79
CA ARG A 113 2.60 -0.89 17.22
C ARG A 113 2.08 0.48 17.60
N MET A 114 2.06 1.42 16.65
CA MET A 114 1.64 2.80 16.92
C MET A 114 0.24 3.13 16.42
N VAL A 115 -0.35 2.30 15.60
CA VAL A 115 -1.63 2.57 14.93
C VAL A 115 -2.78 2.84 15.93
N ASP A 116 -2.79 2.17 17.09
CA ASP A 116 -3.76 2.39 18.17
C ASP A 116 -3.54 3.70 18.94
N ILE A 117 -2.35 4.32 18.82
CA ILE A 117 -1.95 5.53 19.56
C ILE A 117 -2.20 6.79 18.73
N VAL A 118 -2.32 6.64 17.39
CA VAL A 118 -2.58 7.76 16.46
C VAL A 118 -3.95 8.38 16.77
N ASP A 119 -4.01 9.70 16.82
CA ASP A 119 -5.28 10.42 16.97
C ASP A 119 -6.04 10.48 15.62
N TRP A 120 -6.72 9.39 15.29
CA TRP A 120 -7.51 9.24 14.07
C TRP A 120 -8.69 10.23 14.00
N ARG A 121 -9.15 10.74 15.15
CA ARG A 121 -10.18 11.77 15.19
C ARG A 121 -9.61 13.09 14.68
N ALA A 122 -8.49 13.53 15.22
CA ALA A 122 -7.81 14.75 14.77
C ALA A 122 -7.42 14.66 13.29
N ILE A 123 -6.89 13.51 12.83
CA ILE A 123 -6.57 13.26 11.43
C ILE A 123 -7.80 13.45 10.53
N ARG A 124 -8.94 12.90 10.92
CA ARG A 124 -10.19 13.03 10.14
C ARG A 124 -10.72 14.46 10.14
N GLU A 125 -10.64 15.18 11.24
CA GLU A 125 -11.06 16.57 11.36
C GLU A 125 -10.17 17.52 10.54
N ALA A 126 -8.87 17.23 10.44
CA ALA A 126 -7.92 18.01 9.64
C ALA A 126 -8.14 17.88 8.09
N GLY A 127 -8.88 16.86 7.66
CA GLY A 127 -9.17 16.63 6.24
C GLY A 127 -8.13 15.82 5.49
N PRO A 128 -8.39 15.50 4.21
CA PRO A 128 -7.53 14.64 3.41
C PRO A 128 -6.25 15.35 2.96
N LYS A 129 -5.11 14.72 3.17
CA LYS A 129 -3.79 15.08 2.65
C LYS A 129 -3.19 13.91 1.89
N VAL A 130 -2.19 14.16 1.06
CA VAL A 130 -1.44 13.09 0.41
C VAL A 130 -0.68 12.31 1.49
N PHE A 131 -0.80 10.98 1.47
CA PHE A 131 -0.02 10.06 2.30
C PHE A 131 0.70 9.06 1.42
N VAL A 132 2.02 8.94 1.57
CA VAL A 132 2.86 8.08 0.73
C VAL A 132 3.71 7.13 1.57
N GLY A 133 3.72 5.87 1.19
CA GLY A 133 4.59 4.84 1.73
C GLY A 133 4.24 3.46 1.21
N TYR A 134 5.02 2.44 1.57
CA TYR A 134 4.77 1.04 1.23
C TYR A 134 5.40 0.11 2.28
N SER A 135 5.37 -1.22 2.08
CA SER A 135 5.94 -2.17 3.05
C SER A 135 5.16 -2.14 4.37
N ASP A 136 5.81 -1.96 5.51
CA ASP A 136 5.20 -1.84 6.84
C ASP A 136 4.12 -0.73 6.93
N ILE A 137 4.17 0.26 6.01
CA ILE A 137 3.18 1.34 5.92
C ILE A 137 1.81 0.83 5.46
N THR A 138 1.71 -0.39 4.96
CA THR A 138 0.44 -1.06 4.65
C THR A 138 -0.55 -0.99 5.82
N ALA A 139 -0.09 -1.15 7.06
CA ALA A 139 -0.92 -1.03 8.25
C ALA A 139 -1.54 0.37 8.39
N LEU A 140 -0.80 1.42 8.04
CA LEU A 140 -1.31 2.80 8.06
C LEU A 140 -2.25 3.08 6.89
N HIS A 141 -2.02 2.52 5.70
CA HIS A 141 -2.96 2.63 4.58
C HIS A 141 -4.34 2.06 4.93
N GLU A 142 -4.39 0.88 5.54
CA GLU A 142 -5.64 0.29 6.02
C GLU A 142 -6.29 1.15 7.12
N ALA A 143 -5.49 1.67 8.07
CA ALA A 143 -5.98 2.55 9.11
C ALA A 143 -6.55 3.86 8.55
N PHE A 144 -5.88 4.53 7.62
CA PHE A 144 -6.41 5.71 6.92
C PHE A 144 -7.74 5.42 6.22
N ALA A 145 -7.83 4.28 5.53
CA ALA A 145 -9.05 3.87 4.87
C ALA A 145 -10.21 3.66 5.84
N LEU A 146 -9.97 2.96 6.94
CA LEU A 146 -11.01 2.55 7.90
C LEU A 146 -11.38 3.63 8.92
N ARG A 147 -10.42 4.47 9.33
CA ARG A 147 -10.60 5.45 10.39
C ARG A 147 -10.84 6.87 9.89
N ALA A 148 -10.22 7.23 8.76
CA ALA A 148 -10.34 8.57 8.20
C ALA A 148 -11.17 8.62 6.91
N GLY A 149 -11.24 7.53 6.14
CA GLY A 149 -11.93 7.48 4.85
C GLY A 149 -11.15 8.15 3.72
N TYR A 150 -9.82 8.16 3.80
CA TYR A 150 -8.94 8.86 2.86
C TYR A 150 -8.17 7.90 1.96
N ALA A 151 -8.13 8.23 0.67
CA ALA A 151 -7.28 7.58 -0.31
C ALA A 151 -5.81 7.93 -0.05
N THR A 152 -4.93 6.95 -0.28
CA THR A 152 -3.49 7.04 -0.02
C THR A 152 -2.69 6.53 -1.22
N LEU A 153 -1.38 6.68 -1.20
CA LEU A 153 -0.48 6.26 -2.26
C LEU A 153 0.49 5.19 -1.73
N HIS A 154 0.35 3.96 -2.21
CA HIS A 154 1.36 2.93 -2.06
C HIS A 154 2.50 3.28 -3.03
N GLY A 155 3.56 3.86 -2.52
CA GLY A 155 4.63 4.42 -3.34
C GLY A 155 5.93 4.59 -2.58
N PRO A 156 7.00 4.97 -3.29
CA PRO A 156 8.35 5.00 -2.75
C PRO A 156 8.48 5.98 -1.57
N MET A 157 9.33 5.61 -0.62
CA MET A 157 9.62 6.39 0.57
C MET A 157 10.94 7.15 0.43
N VAL A 158 11.07 8.26 1.16
CA VAL A 158 12.15 9.25 0.96
C VAL A 158 13.56 8.65 1.07
N ALA A 159 13.80 7.73 2.00
CA ALA A 159 15.10 7.07 2.18
C ALA A 159 15.17 5.66 1.54
N ALA A 160 14.17 5.26 0.73
CA ALA A 160 14.19 3.97 0.04
C ALA A 160 15.23 3.96 -1.08
N GLY A 161 15.97 2.84 -1.21
CA GLY A 161 17.01 2.71 -2.23
C GLY A 161 16.50 2.96 -3.64
N THR A 162 15.36 2.38 -3.99
CA THR A 162 14.69 2.52 -5.29
C THR A 162 14.34 3.99 -5.59
N PHE A 163 13.84 4.73 -4.59
CA PHE A 163 13.56 6.17 -4.76
C PHE A 163 14.83 6.97 -5.06
N LEU A 164 15.96 6.58 -4.45
CA LEU A 164 17.23 7.30 -4.64
C LEU A 164 17.92 6.97 -5.98
N SER A 165 17.72 5.76 -6.52
CA SER A 165 18.50 5.27 -7.65
C SER A 165 17.73 5.12 -8.97
N ASP A 166 16.39 4.99 -8.94
CA ASP A 166 15.62 4.73 -10.15
C ASP A 166 14.79 5.93 -10.61
N PRO A 167 15.13 6.55 -11.77
CA PRO A 167 14.38 7.68 -12.32
C PRO A 167 12.90 7.37 -12.64
N ARG A 168 12.57 6.11 -12.99
CA ARG A 168 11.17 5.72 -13.30
C ARG A 168 10.32 5.72 -12.04
N THR A 169 10.87 5.23 -10.93
CA THR A 169 10.23 5.30 -9.60
C THR A 169 9.99 6.74 -9.19
N GLN A 170 11.00 7.62 -9.36
CA GLN A 170 10.85 9.05 -9.07
C GLN A 170 9.77 9.70 -9.93
N GLU A 171 9.80 9.45 -11.23
CA GLU A 171 8.84 10.04 -12.17
C GLU A 171 7.40 9.53 -11.91
N SER A 172 7.23 8.25 -11.58
CA SER A 172 5.93 7.70 -11.22
C SER A 172 5.32 8.42 -10.01
N LEU A 173 6.11 8.66 -8.96
CA LEU A 173 5.65 9.43 -7.80
C LEU A 173 5.42 10.90 -8.17
N ARG A 174 6.37 11.55 -8.84
CA ARG A 174 6.30 12.96 -9.22
C ARG A 174 5.04 13.25 -10.06
N ALA A 175 4.84 12.46 -11.12
CA ALA A 175 3.67 12.61 -11.98
C ALA A 175 2.36 12.36 -11.21
N THR A 176 2.31 11.36 -10.31
CA THR A 176 1.13 11.13 -9.46
C THR A 176 0.85 12.32 -8.55
N LEU A 177 1.88 12.98 -8.00
CA LEU A 177 1.72 14.11 -7.08
C LEU A 177 1.29 15.40 -7.78
N PHE A 178 1.80 15.70 -8.98
CA PHE A 178 1.61 16.97 -9.66
C PHE A 178 0.67 16.90 -10.86
N GLU A 179 0.67 15.79 -11.58
CA GLU A 179 -0.02 15.60 -12.87
C GLU A 179 -0.85 14.30 -12.86
N PRO A 180 -1.71 14.05 -11.85
CA PRO A 180 -2.36 12.76 -11.64
C PRO A 180 -3.27 12.34 -12.81
N GLU A 181 -3.66 13.25 -13.70
CA GLU A 181 -4.39 12.92 -14.92
C GLU A 181 -3.54 12.15 -15.94
N SER A 182 -2.22 12.37 -15.95
CA SER A 182 -1.28 11.73 -16.87
C SER A 182 -0.99 10.27 -16.53
N VAL A 183 -1.23 9.87 -15.26
CA VAL A 183 -0.90 8.53 -14.73
C VAL A 183 -2.14 7.72 -14.36
N ARG A 184 -3.15 7.71 -15.21
CA ARG A 184 -4.39 6.96 -14.98
C ARG A 184 -4.31 5.49 -15.33
N THR A 185 -3.39 5.09 -16.19
CA THR A 185 -3.16 3.68 -16.56
C THR A 185 -1.82 3.23 -15.97
N LEU A 186 -1.88 2.20 -15.14
CA LEU A 186 -0.77 1.68 -14.34
C LEU A 186 -0.49 0.23 -14.73
N GLY A 187 0.77 -0.14 -14.72
CA GLY A 187 1.30 -1.45 -15.08
C GLY A 187 2.55 -1.29 -15.95
N LEU A 188 3.50 -2.19 -15.81
CA LEU A 188 4.68 -2.27 -16.68
C LEU A 188 4.39 -3.10 -17.92
N GLU A 189 5.22 -2.96 -18.95
CA GLU A 189 5.12 -3.75 -20.20
C GLU A 189 5.22 -5.27 -19.97
N MET A 190 5.87 -5.68 -18.88
CA MET A 190 5.99 -7.09 -18.49
C MET A 190 4.76 -7.63 -17.76
N ALA A 191 3.82 -6.79 -17.36
CA ALA A 191 2.61 -7.22 -16.67
C ALA A 191 1.76 -8.11 -17.57
N ARG A 192 1.31 -9.25 -17.02
CA ARG A 192 0.59 -10.28 -17.77
C ARG A 192 -0.49 -10.95 -16.94
N ALA A 193 -1.41 -11.61 -17.61
CA ALA A 193 -2.46 -12.38 -16.93
C ALA A 193 -1.89 -13.62 -16.24
N LEU A 194 -2.12 -13.76 -14.94
CA LEU A 194 -2.06 -15.03 -14.22
C LEU A 194 -3.41 -15.76 -14.31
N ALA A 195 -4.52 -15.02 -14.24
CA ALA A 195 -5.86 -15.48 -14.56
C ALA A 195 -6.56 -14.43 -15.43
N PRO A 196 -7.26 -14.84 -16.52
CA PRO A 196 -7.83 -13.91 -17.49
C PRO A 196 -9.05 -13.17 -16.95
N GLY A 197 -9.44 -12.11 -17.65
CA GLY A 197 -10.67 -11.38 -17.41
C GLY A 197 -10.45 -9.91 -17.10
N ARG A 198 -11.56 -9.23 -16.86
CA ARG A 198 -11.59 -7.80 -16.59
C ARG A 198 -12.58 -7.51 -15.46
N ALA A 199 -12.19 -6.68 -14.51
CA ALA A 199 -13.04 -6.33 -13.38
C ALA A 199 -12.92 -4.86 -12.99
N ARG A 200 -14.05 -4.30 -12.52
CA ARG A 200 -14.12 -2.97 -11.93
C ARG A 200 -14.20 -3.09 -10.41
N GLY A 201 -13.45 -2.24 -9.71
CA GLY A 201 -13.48 -2.19 -8.25
C GLY A 201 -12.73 -0.97 -7.71
N VAL A 202 -12.53 -0.97 -6.41
CA VAL A 202 -11.77 0.05 -5.69
C VAL A 202 -10.45 -0.55 -5.24
N THR A 203 -9.35 0.14 -5.48
CA THR A 203 -8.00 -0.32 -5.12
C THR A 203 -7.79 -0.37 -3.60
N LEU A 204 -7.16 -1.43 -3.12
CA LEU A 204 -6.75 -1.64 -1.73
C LEU A 204 -5.59 -2.63 -1.68
N GLY A 205 -4.94 -2.78 -0.54
CA GLY A 205 -3.87 -3.78 -0.36
C GLY A 205 -2.53 -3.19 0.05
N GLY A 206 -1.46 -3.84 -0.37
CA GLY A 206 -0.06 -3.54 -0.04
C GLY A 206 0.73 -4.82 0.22
N CYS A 207 1.65 -4.79 1.17
CA CYS A 207 2.45 -5.93 1.59
C CYS A 207 1.55 -7.02 2.18
N VAL A 208 1.55 -8.24 1.60
CA VAL A 208 0.58 -9.29 1.94
C VAL A 208 0.76 -9.80 3.37
N SER A 209 1.98 -9.88 3.88
CA SER A 209 2.27 -10.26 5.26
C SER A 209 1.64 -9.27 6.26
N LEU A 210 1.76 -7.96 6.01
CA LEU A 210 1.17 -6.90 6.84
C LEU A 210 -0.35 -6.87 6.73
N PHE A 211 -0.88 -7.01 5.50
CA PHE A 211 -2.31 -7.08 5.25
C PHE A 211 -2.97 -8.27 5.98
N THR A 212 -2.22 -9.37 6.15
CA THR A 212 -2.66 -10.56 6.87
C THR A 212 -2.49 -10.41 8.39
N ALA A 213 -1.41 -9.77 8.85
CA ALA A 213 -1.13 -9.57 10.26
C ALA A 213 -2.21 -8.76 10.99
N ASP A 214 -2.96 -7.92 10.27
CA ASP A 214 -4.09 -7.16 10.81
C ASP A 214 -5.41 -7.94 10.90
N LEU A 215 -5.44 -9.22 10.50
CA LEU A 215 -6.65 -10.05 10.65
C LEU A 215 -7.03 -10.20 12.13
N GLY A 216 -8.30 -9.93 12.42
CA GLY A 216 -8.83 -9.98 13.79
C GLY A 216 -8.57 -8.73 14.63
N THR A 217 -7.86 -7.74 14.10
CA THR A 217 -7.67 -6.43 14.74
C THR A 217 -8.75 -5.42 14.30
N PRO A 218 -8.93 -4.31 15.03
CA PRO A 218 -9.82 -3.22 14.62
C PRO A 218 -9.41 -2.51 13.32
N TYR A 219 -8.20 -2.77 12.80
CA TYR A 219 -7.62 -2.19 11.58
C TYR A 219 -7.64 -3.17 10.40
N GLY A 220 -8.06 -4.42 10.63
CA GLY A 220 -8.28 -5.39 9.58
C GLY A 220 -9.71 -5.33 9.03
N ARG A 221 -9.89 -4.90 7.77
CA ARG A 221 -11.22 -4.95 7.15
C ARG A 221 -11.75 -6.38 7.04
N PRO A 222 -13.06 -6.60 7.14
CA PRO A 222 -13.65 -7.94 7.17
C PRO A 222 -13.56 -8.70 5.83
N SER A 223 -13.51 -7.98 4.70
CA SER A 223 -13.29 -8.56 3.37
C SER A 223 -12.86 -7.52 2.34
N ALA A 224 -12.31 -7.99 1.21
CA ALA A 224 -11.97 -7.19 0.04
C ALA A 224 -13.12 -7.14 -0.98
N ARG A 225 -14.36 -7.41 -0.58
CA ARG A 225 -15.52 -7.50 -1.48
C ARG A 225 -15.68 -6.28 -2.36
N GLY A 226 -15.68 -6.49 -3.69
CA GLY A 226 -15.79 -5.42 -4.69
C GLY A 226 -14.51 -4.58 -4.87
N GLY A 227 -13.42 -4.99 -4.21
CA GLY A 227 -12.13 -4.32 -4.34
C GLY A 227 -11.23 -4.91 -5.42
N LEU A 228 -10.31 -4.11 -5.92
CA LEU A 228 -9.14 -4.54 -6.69
C LEU A 228 -7.97 -4.63 -5.72
N LEU A 229 -7.61 -5.86 -5.35
CA LEU A 229 -6.61 -6.12 -4.33
C LEU A 229 -5.21 -6.11 -4.93
N LEU A 230 -4.37 -5.18 -4.48
CA LEU A 230 -2.99 -5.03 -4.91
C LEU A 230 -2.08 -5.66 -3.85
N LEU A 231 -1.31 -6.69 -4.22
CA LEU A 231 -0.46 -7.46 -3.30
C LEU A 231 0.98 -7.51 -3.78
N GLU A 232 1.90 -7.36 -2.86
CA GLU A 232 3.34 -7.55 -3.04
C GLU A 232 3.96 -8.03 -1.71
N ASP A 233 5.18 -8.53 -1.72
CA ASP A 233 5.94 -8.80 -0.50
C ASP A 233 7.45 -8.85 -0.75
N VAL A 234 8.24 -8.96 0.34
CA VAL A 234 9.68 -9.08 0.31
C VAL A 234 10.17 -10.04 1.39
N GLY A 235 11.12 -10.92 1.03
CA GLY A 235 11.80 -11.79 1.99
C GLY A 235 10.94 -12.92 2.57
N GLU A 236 9.79 -13.22 1.97
CA GLU A 236 8.90 -14.31 2.37
C GLU A 236 9.11 -15.54 1.47
N GLU A 237 9.64 -16.62 2.01
CA GLU A 237 9.80 -17.85 1.23
C GLU A 237 8.47 -18.41 0.71
N PRO A 238 8.45 -19.16 -0.42
CA PRO A 238 7.21 -19.62 -1.06
C PRO A 238 6.23 -20.32 -0.12
N TYR A 239 6.70 -21.18 0.81
CA TYR A 239 5.83 -21.86 1.77
C TYR A 239 5.22 -20.90 2.80
N ARG A 240 5.87 -19.74 3.09
CA ARG A 240 5.33 -18.70 3.95
C ARG A 240 4.25 -17.93 3.23
N LEU A 241 4.48 -17.58 1.95
CA LEU A 241 3.45 -16.98 1.09
C LEU A 241 2.22 -17.87 0.98
N ASP A 242 2.39 -19.18 0.79
CA ASP A 242 1.27 -20.13 0.78
C ASP A 242 0.49 -20.08 2.10
N ARG A 243 1.17 -20.07 3.25
CA ARG A 243 0.53 -19.96 4.57
C ARG A 243 -0.26 -18.68 4.72
N VAL A 244 0.33 -17.55 4.34
CA VAL A 244 -0.29 -16.21 4.44
C VAL A 244 -1.52 -16.12 3.53
N LEU A 245 -1.42 -16.55 2.28
CA LEU A 245 -2.53 -16.58 1.33
C LEU A 245 -3.62 -17.58 1.78
N THR A 246 -3.24 -18.73 2.31
CA THR A 246 -4.18 -19.69 2.91
C THR A 246 -4.93 -19.05 4.08
N GLN A 247 -4.26 -18.26 4.92
CA GLN A 247 -4.92 -17.56 6.03
C GLN A 247 -5.91 -16.51 5.52
N LEU A 248 -5.55 -15.73 4.49
CA LEU A 248 -6.46 -14.76 3.85
C LEU A 248 -7.70 -15.43 3.25
N LEU A 249 -7.52 -16.55 2.55
CA LEU A 249 -8.63 -17.34 2.01
C LEU A 249 -9.54 -17.87 3.12
N ARG A 250 -8.99 -18.54 4.14
CA ARG A 250 -9.76 -19.14 5.24
C ARG A 250 -10.44 -18.13 6.15
N SER A 251 -9.88 -16.91 6.28
CA SER A 251 -10.50 -15.81 7.04
C SER A 251 -11.70 -15.19 6.32
N GLY A 252 -11.88 -15.48 5.03
CA GLY A 252 -12.85 -14.83 4.16
C GLY A 252 -12.45 -13.40 3.78
N ARG A 253 -11.20 -13.01 4.01
CA ARG A 253 -10.70 -11.66 3.64
C ARG A 253 -10.78 -11.43 2.13
N LEU A 254 -10.64 -12.50 1.32
CA LEU A 254 -10.71 -12.44 -0.13
C LEU A 254 -12.13 -12.65 -0.68
N ASP A 255 -13.14 -12.87 0.18
CA ASP A 255 -14.52 -13.11 -0.26
C ASP A 255 -15.05 -11.92 -1.09
N GLY A 256 -15.47 -12.22 -2.32
CA GLY A 256 -16.04 -11.24 -3.23
C GLY A 256 -15.06 -10.18 -3.73
N VAL A 257 -13.75 -10.42 -3.63
CA VAL A 257 -12.75 -9.61 -4.33
C VAL A 257 -13.10 -9.54 -5.81
N ALA A 258 -12.93 -8.39 -6.45
CA ALA A 258 -13.29 -8.22 -7.86
C ALA A 258 -12.14 -8.59 -8.81
N GLY A 259 -10.91 -8.33 -8.41
CA GLY A 259 -9.70 -8.64 -9.17
C GLY A 259 -8.46 -8.47 -8.31
N ILE A 260 -7.33 -9.01 -8.76
CA ILE A 260 -6.07 -9.00 -8.01
C ILE A 260 -4.94 -8.53 -8.91
N GLY A 261 -4.20 -7.51 -8.48
CA GLY A 261 -2.95 -7.06 -9.08
C GLY A 261 -1.78 -7.49 -8.20
N LEU A 262 -0.79 -8.15 -8.78
CA LEU A 262 0.39 -8.63 -8.10
C LEU A 262 1.60 -7.77 -8.50
N GLY A 263 2.26 -7.21 -7.50
CA GLY A 263 3.50 -6.47 -7.64
C GLY A 263 4.72 -7.37 -7.61
N SER A 264 5.76 -6.92 -6.92
CA SER A 264 7.02 -7.65 -6.79
C SER A 264 6.99 -8.67 -5.64
N TRP A 265 7.87 -9.67 -5.76
CA TRP A 265 8.12 -10.72 -4.76
C TRP A 265 9.63 -10.81 -4.52
N ALA A 266 10.23 -9.66 -4.19
CA ALA A 266 11.68 -9.55 -4.01
C ALA A 266 12.15 -10.43 -2.85
N GLU A 267 13.26 -11.16 -3.06
CA GLU A 267 13.86 -12.04 -2.04
C GLU A 267 12.91 -13.13 -1.49
N CYS A 268 11.81 -13.43 -2.21
CA CYS A 268 10.85 -14.48 -1.82
C CYS A 268 11.22 -15.87 -2.35
N GLY A 269 12.40 -16.04 -2.93
CA GLY A 269 12.88 -17.27 -3.57
C GLY A 269 12.78 -17.21 -5.10
N PRO A 270 12.98 -18.36 -5.79
CA PRO A 270 12.84 -18.43 -7.23
C PRO A 270 11.42 -18.02 -7.67
N TYR A 271 11.33 -17.12 -8.65
CA TYR A 271 10.02 -16.58 -9.08
C TYR A 271 9.03 -17.66 -9.52
N GLU A 272 9.51 -18.71 -10.18
CA GLU A 272 8.65 -19.82 -10.62
C GLU A 272 7.98 -20.57 -9.44
N GLU A 273 8.66 -20.67 -8.30
CA GLU A 273 8.09 -21.27 -7.09
C GLU A 273 7.05 -20.34 -6.45
N VAL A 274 7.36 -19.05 -6.35
CA VAL A 274 6.41 -18.02 -5.91
C VAL A 274 5.18 -18.02 -6.82
N ARG A 275 5.39 -18.00 -8.13
CA ARG A 275 4.34 -17.99 -9.14
C ARG A 275 3.43 -19.22 -9.03
N ALA A 276 4.01 -20.39 -8.77
CA ALA A 276 3.24 -21.63 -8.56
C ALA A 276 2.30 -21.49 -7.35
N VAL A 277 2.76 -20.92 -6.24
CA VAL A 277 1.94 -20.64 -5.05
C VAL A 277 0.83 -19.64 -5.38
N LEU A 278 1.15 -18.54 -6.06
CA LEU A 278 0.18 -17.51 -6.43
C LEU A 278 -0.92 -18.10 -7.33
N LEU A 279 -0.55 -18.91 -8.32
CA LEU A 279 -1.48 -19.56 -9.22
C LEU A 279 -2.37 -20.54 -8.47
N ASP A 280 -1.81 -21.38 -7.59
CA ASP A 280 -2.55 -22.36 -6.81
C ASP A 280 -3.55 -21.72 -5.83
N ARG A 281 -3.12 -20.62 -5.15
CA ARG A 281 -3.98 -19.96 -4.15
C ARG A 281 -4.99 -18.98 -4.75
N LEU A 282 -4.62 -18.26 -5.81
CA LEU A 282 -5.40 -17.13 -6.33
C LEU A 282 -6.06 -17.43 -7.68
N GLY A 283 -5.46 -18.29 -8.51
CA GLY A 283 -5.95 -18.58 -9.86
C GLY A 283 -7.35 -19.21 -9.92
N GLY A 284 -7.74 -19.93 -8.87
CA GLY A 284 -9.06 -20.58 -8.76
C GLY A 284 -10.19 -19.68 -8.24
N LEU A 285 -9.95 -18.40 -7.93
CA LEU A 285 -10.95 -17.48 -7.38
C LEU A 285 -11.99 -17.00 -8.39
N GLY A 286 -11.82 -17.27 -9.67
CA GLY A 286 -12.75 -16.87 -10.74
C GLY A 286 -12.76 -15.37 -11.01
N VAL A 287 -11.69 -14.67 -10.67
CA VAL A 287 -11.49 -13.23 -10.91
C VAL A 287 -10.21 -12.98 -11.72
N PRO A 288 -10.11 -11.86 -12.45
CA PRO A 288 -8.84 -11.51 -13.13
C PRO A 288 -7.70 -11.33 -12.14
N VAL A 289 -6.54 -11.91 -12.48
CA VAL A 289 -5.29 -11.76 -11.73
C VAL A 289 -4.20 -11.32 -12.69
N VAL A 290 -3.55 -10.20 -12.40
CA VAL A 290 -2.41 -9.65 -13.18
C VAL A 290 -1.15 -9.79 -12.36
N GLU A 291 -0.10 -10.39 -12.91
CA GLU A 291 1.24 -10.48 -12.29
C GLU A 291 2.21 -9.46 -12.88
N GLU A 292 3.28 -9.16 -12.13
CA GLU A 292 4.40 -8.28 -12.55
C GLU A 292 3.97 -6.83 -12.88
N MET A 293 3.04 -6.28 -12.11
CA MET A 293 2.53 -4.92 -12.34
C MET A 293 3.53 -3.81 -12.00
N GLY A 294 4.69 -4.11 -11.41
CA GLY A 294 5.79 -3.18 -11.18
C GLY A 294 5.62 -2.24 -9.98
N PHE A 295 5.00 -2.69 -8.91
CA PHE A 295 4.93 -1.97 -7.64
C PHE A 295 5.48 -2.83 -6.49
N GLY A 296 5.81 -2.20 -5.38
CA GLY A 296 6.37 -2.86 -4.20
C GLY A 296 7.90 -2.83 -4.15
N HIS A 297 8.53 -3.91 -3.66
CA HIS A 297 9.96 -4.02 -3.44
C HIS A 297 10.71 -4.47 -4.70
N SER A 298 10.58 -3.73 -5.79
CA SER A 298 11.25 -4.01 -7.07
C SER A 298 12.28 -2.93 -7.41
N GLU A 299 13.08 -3.16 -8.44
CA GLU A 299 14.05 -2.18 -8.95
C GLU A 299 13.36 -0.91 -9.49
N THR A 300 12.16 -1.07 -10.05
CA THR A 300 11.25 0.03 -10.40
C THR A 300 9.97 -0.13 -9.60
N ALA A 301 9.59 0.87 -8.81
CA ALA A 301 8.40 0.84 -7.98
C ALA A 301 7.39 1.92 -8.42
N LEU A 302 6.37 1.51 -9.17
CA LEU A 302 5.27 2.38 -9.56
C LEU A 302 4.45 2.80 -8.32
N THR A 303 3.97 4.02 -8.33
CA THR A 303 3.04 4.52 -7.31
C THR A 303 1.62 4.04 -7.61
N MET A 304 1.04 3.27 -6.68
CA MET A 304 -0.31 2.72 -6.80
C MET A 304 -1.27 3.44 -5.86
N PRO A 305 -2.31 4.09 -6.37
CA PRO A 305 -3.33 4.69 -5.51
C PRO A 305 -4.17 3.62 -4.82
N LEU A 306 -4.46 3.83 -3.53
CA LEU A 306 -5.36 2.99 -2.74
C LEU A 306 -6.62 3.79 -2.38
N GLY A 307 -7.79 3.15 -2.49
CA GLY A 307 -9.09 3.77 -2.26
C GLY A 307 -9.68 4.46 -3.50
N VAL A 308 -9.17 4.17 -4.70
CA VAL A 308 -9.61 4.79 -5.96
C VAL A 308 -10.26 3.75 -6.87
N SER A 309 -11.38 4.12 -7.50
CA SER A 309 -12.09 3.24 -8.44
C SER A 309 -11.32 3.08 -9.76
N GLY A 310 -11.34 1.87 -10.30
CA GLY A 310 -10.69 1.58 -11.57
C GLY A 310 -11.12 0.25 -12.17
N VAL A 311 -10.45 -0.10 -13.27
CA VAL A 311 -10.64 -1.35 -13.99
C VAL A 311 -9.30 -2.05 -14.12
N LEU A 312 -9.23 -3.27 -13.62
CA LEU A 312 -8.13 -4.21 -13.86
C LEU A 312 -8.45 -5.01 -15.13
N ASP A 313 -7.54 -5.00 -16.08
CA ASP A 313 -7.65 -5.70 -17.36
C ASP A 313 -6.47 -6.67 -17.49
N ALA A 314 -6.74 -7.96 -17.31
CA ALA A 314 -5.68 -8.97 -17.27
C ALA A 314 -5.08 -9.22 -18.65
N GLU A 315 -5.86 -9.12 -19.73
CA GLU A 315 -5.36 -9.30 -21.09
C GLU A 315 -4.36 -8.18 -21.48
N ARG A 316 -4.55 -6.98 -20.92
CA ARG A 316 -3.66 -5.84 -21.17
C ARG A 316 -2.56 -5.68 -20.12
N GLY A 317 -2.64 -6.40 -19.02
CA GLY A 317 -1.73 -6.23 -17.88
C GLY A 317 -1.85 -4.84 -17.20
N THR A 318 -3.02 -4.21 -17.21
CA THR A 318 -3.18 -2.82 -16.75
C THR A 318 -4.26 -2.63 -15.71
N LEU A 319 -4.02 -1.66 -14.82
CA LEU A 319 -5.03 -1.04 -13.97
C LEU A 319 -5.30 0.38 -14.49
N THR A 320 -6.51 0.65 -14.97
CA THR A 320 -6.92 1.99 -15.42
C THR A 320 -7.87 2.60 -14.39
N LEU A 321 -7.49 3.73 -13.82
CA LEU A 321 -8.29 4.48 -12.84
C LEU A 321 -9.46 5.20 -13.53
N ASP A 322 -10.63 5.18 -12.91
CA ASP A 322 -11.82 5.92 -13.40
C ASP A 322 -11.65 7.44 -13.24
N VAL A 323 -10.95 7.84 -12.21
CA VAL A 323 -10.62 9.22 -11.85
C VAL A 323 -9.12 9.31 -11.49
N PRO A 324 -8.48 10.48 -11.60
CA PRO A 324 -7.10 10.64 -11.17
C PRO A 324 -6.89 10.26 -9.69
N ALA A 325 -5.70 9.83 -9.30
CA ALA A 325 -5.37 9.46 -7.92
C ALA A 325 -5.61 10.60 -6.93
N LEU A 326 -5.30 11.80 -7.34
CA LEU A 326 -5.49 13.05 -6.60
C LEU A 326 -6.47 13.96 -7.37
N ARG A 327 -7.01 14.98 -6.70
CA ARG A 327 -7.95 15.94 -7.31
C ARG A 327 -7.36 17.35 -7.42
#